data_2ab4b764ea9f8c8c271e936ea8fa87fd
#
_entry.id   2ab4b764ea9f8c8c271e936ea8fa87fd
#
_cell.length_a   1.000
_cell.length_b   1.000
_cell.length_c   1.000
_cell.angle_alpha   90.00
_cell.angle_beta   90.00
_cell.angle_gamma   90.00
#
_symmetry.space_group_name_H-M   'P 1'
#
loop_
_entity.id
_entity.type
_entity.pdbx_description
1 polymer ?
#
loop_
_entity_poly.entity_id
_entity_poly.type
_entity_poly.pdbx_seq_one_letter_code
_entity_poly.pdbx_strand_id
1 'polypeptide(L)'
;MAIFGAGPVGLLCASCARLNGAEQIFIIDHNDYRLDFAQQRYGAIPINFDHHDDPAQWIIDNTLGHRGVDAVIDAVGFEAKGSLTETVLSTLKIEGSSGKALRQCIAAVRRGGIVSVPGVYAGFIHGFMFGDAFDKGLTFRMGQTHVHAWLPDLLALIEQGLLTPEEIVTHHMPLEEAARGYQIFEKREEACRKVILVPGMQPGKATL
;
A
#
# COMPACT_ATOMS: atom_id res chain seq x y z
N MET A 1 -3.42 -10.84 -8.31
CA MET A 1 -2.83 -9.49 -8.34
C MET A 1 -1.79 -9.33 -7.24
N ALA A 2 -0.94 -8.29 -7.30
CA ALA A 2 0.05 -8.00 -6.25
C ALA A 2 -0.07 -6.55 -5.78
N ILE A 3 0.13 -6.32 -4.48
CA ILE A 3 0.02 -5.02 -3.82
C ILE A 3 1.33 -4.77 -3.08
N PHE A 4 2.06 -3.78 -3.50
CA PHE A 4 3.30 -3.34 -2.86
C PHE A 4 2.97 -2.26 -1.83
N GLY A 5 3.25 -2.58 -0.56
CA GLY A 5 2.90 -1.80 0.62
C GLY A 5 1.64 -2.33 1.32
N ALA A 6 1.77 -2.67 2.62
CA ALA A 6 0.67 -3.07 3.50
C ALA A 6 0.29 -1.94 4.49
N GLY A 7 0.45 -0.69 4.08
CA GLY A 7 -0.10 0.46 4.77
C GLY A 7 -1.63 0.52 4.65
N PRO A 8 -2.29 1.53 5.24
CA PRO A 8 -3.75 1.66 5.18
C PRO A 8 -4.32 1.55 3.77
N VAL A 9 -3.68 2.18 2.78
CA VAL A 9 -4.11 2.11 1.38
C VAL A 9 -3.98 0.70 0.83
N GLY A 10 -2.82 0.03 1.02
CA GLY A 10 -2.60 -1.33 0.53
C GLY A 10 -3.53 -2.36 1.17
N LEU A 11 -3.79 -2.24 2.48
CA LEU A 11 -4.73 -3.10 3.18
C LEU A 11 -6.16 -2.97 2.64
N LEU A 12 -6.64 -1.74 2.42
CA LEU A 12 -7.96 -1.51 1.83
C LEU A 12 -8.00 -1.91 0.35
N CYS A 13 -6.90 -1.78 -0.40
CA CYS A 13 -6.79 -2.34 -1.74
C CYS A 13 -6.95 -3.86 -1.73
N ALA A 14 -6.37 -4.57 -0.76
CA ALA A 14 -6.52 -6.01 -0.63
C ALA A 14 -7.99 -6.40 -0.33
N SER A 15 -8.65 -5.66 0.55
CA SER A 15 -10.08 -5.83 0.84
C SER A 15 -10.93 -5.64 -0.43
N CYS A 16 -10.74 -4.54 -1.13
CA CYS A 16 -11.45 -4.26 -2.38
C CYS A 16 -11.15 -5.30 -3.48
N ALA A 17 -9.90 -5.76 -3.57
CA ALA A 17 -9.51 -6.80 -4.53
C ALA A 17 -10.25 -8.11 -4.27
N ARG A 18 -10.36 -8.52 -3.00
CA ARG A 18 -11.11 -9.71 -2.61
C ARG A 18 -12.60 -9.56 -2.95
N LEU A 19 -13.20 -8.41 -2.63
CA LEU A 19 -14.59 -8.10 -2.95
C LEU A 19 -14.87 -8.16 -4.47
N ASN A 20 -13.89 -7.74 -5.28
CA ASN A 20 -13.98 -7.80 -6.74
C ASN A 20 -13.56 -9.16 -7.34
N GLY A 21 -13.39 -10.20 -6.54
CA GLY A 21 -13.18 -11.56 -7.00
C GLY A 21 -11.73 -11.90 -7.38
N ALA A 22 -10.74 -11.18 -6.88
CA ALA A 22 -9.34 -11.55 -7.06
C ALA A 22 -9.06 -12.89 -6.36
N GLU A 23 -8.63 -13.90 -7.11
CA GLU A 23 -8.37 -15.25 -6.61
C GLU A 23 -7.09 -15.29 -5.78
N GLN A 24 -6.00 -14.70 -6.29
CA GLN A 24 -4.72 -14.58 -5.62
C GLN A 24 -4.39 -13.11 -5.40
N ILE A 25 -4.10 -12.75 -4.16
CA ILE A 25 -3.67 -11.40 -3.75
C ILE A 25 -2.35 -11.57 -3.02
N PHE A 26 -1.25 -11.18 -3.65
CA PHE A 26 0.05 -11.06 -2.98
C PHE A 26 0.13 -9.66 -2.34
N ILE A 27 0.63 -9.57 -1.10
CA ILE A 27 0.84 -8.30 -0.43
C ILE A 27 2.27 -8.24 0.11
N ILE A 28 2.99 -7.16 -0.22
CA ILE A 28 4.42 -7.03 0.00
C ILE A 28 4.69 -5.87 0.96
N ASP A 29 5.33 -6.15 2.09
CA ASP A 29 5.76 -5.16 3.10
C ASP A 29 6.95 -5.74 3.88
N HIS A 30 7.48 -5.01 4.86
CA HIS A 30 8.43 -5.51 5.84
C HIS A 30 7.85 -5.62 7.26
N ASN A 31 6.62 -5.15 7.47
CA ASN A 31 5.98 -5.16 8.78
C ASN A 31 5.11 -6.42 8.93
N ASP A 32 5.59 -7.41 9.65
CA ASP A 32 4.89 -8.69 9.81
C ASP A 32 3.46 -8.53 10.33
N TYR A 33 3.23 -7.66 11.33
CA TYR A 33 1.88 -7.46 11.88
C TYR A 33 0.85 -6.94 10.86
N ARG A 34 1.30 -6.23 9.80
CA ARG A 34 0.44 -5.77 8.70
C ARG A 34 0.21 -6.89 7.69
N LEU A 35 1.25 -7.66 7.42
CA LEU A 35 1.19 -8.83 6.55
C LEU A 35 0.29 -9.92 7.14
N ASP A 36 0.43 -10.20 8.44
CA ASP A 36 -0.41 -11.16 9.18
C ASP A 36 -1.88 -10.73 9.15
N PHE A 37 -2.15 -9.45 9.38
CA PHE A 37 -3.51 -8.92 9.29
C PHE A 37 -4.11 -9.12 7.89
N ALA A 38 -3.36 -8.79 6.84
CA ALA A 38 -3.82 -8.97 5.47
C ALA A 38 -4.08 -10.44 5.12
N GLN A 39 -3.24 -11.36 5.62
CA GLN A 39 -3.43 -12.79 5.46
C GLN A 39 -4.70 -13.27 6.17
N GLN A 40 -4.83 -12.95 7.45
CA GLN A 40 -5.93 -13.43 8.29
C GLN A 40 -7.28 -12.85 7.86
N ARG A 41 -7.30 -11.58 7.47
CA ARG A 41 -8.54 -10.87 7.19
C ARG A 41 -8.98 -10.96 5.73
N TYR A 42 -8.03 -10.86 4.81
CA TYR A 42 -8.33 -10.80 3.37
C TYR A 42 -7.89 -12.05 2.61
N GLY A 43 -7.25 -13.01 3.28
CA GLY A 43 -6.69 -14.20 2.64
C GLY A 43 -5.58 -13.84 1.64
N ALA A 44 -4.88 -12.73 1.87
CA ALA A 44 -3.75 -12.35 1.05
C ALA A 44 -2.53 -13.25 1.34
N ILE A 45 -1.68 -13.42 0.35
CA ILE A 45 -0.42 -14.15 0.47
C ILE A 45 0.66 -13.13 0.85
N PRO A 46 1.18 -13.18 2.08
CA PRO A 46 2.14 -12.20 2.56
C PRO A 46 3.53 -12.48 2.00
N ILE A 47 4.25 -11.41 1.65
CA ILE A 47 5.65 -11.47 1.24
C ILE A 47 6.39 -10.39 2.03
N ASN A 48 7.21 -10.81 3.00
CA ASN A 48 8.12 -9.90 3.68
C ASN A 48 9.38 -9.75 2.83
N PHE A 49 9.63 -8.55 2.29
CA PHE A 49 10.76 -8.31 1.40
C PHE A 49 12.13 -8.30 2.10
N ASP A 50 12.17 -8.29 3.44
CA ASP A 50 13.41 -8.50 4.18
C ASP A 50 13.85 -9.98 4.16
N HIS A 51 12.93 -10.89 3.81
CA HIS A 51 13.18 -12.33 3.70
C HIS A 51 13.24 -12.83 2.25
N HIS A 52 13.04 -11.94 1.27
CA HIS A 52 13.04 -12.27 -0.16
C HIS A 52 13.88 -11.26 -0.93
N ASP A 53 14.98 -11.72 -1.55
CA ASP A 53 15.86 -10.86 -2.34
C ASP A 53 15.16 -10.26 -3.56
N ASP A 54 14.28 -11.04 -4.20
CA ASP A 54 13.47 -10.60 -5.34
C ASP A 54 12.00 -11.00 -5.18
N PRO A 55 11.19 -10.15 -4.53
CA PRO A 55 9.76 -10.37 -4.40
C PRO A 55 9.02 -10.51 -5.73
N ALA A 56 9.44 -9.79 -6.78
CA ALA A 56 8.77 -9.88 -8.08
C ALA A 56 9.00 -11.24 -8.73
N GLN A 57 10.22 -11.78 -8.68
CA GLN A 57 10.49 -13.13 -9.19
C GLN A 57 9.73 -14.18 -8.40
N TRP A 58 9.68 -14.05 -7.06
CA TRP A 58 8.90 -14.95 -6.23
C TRP A 58 7.40 -14.95 -6.61
N ILE A 59 6.82 -13.78 -6.88
CA ILE A 59 5.43 -13.66 -7.36
C ILE A 59 5.26 -14.39 -8.70
N ILE A 60 6.16 -14.16 -9.65
CA ILE A 60 6.12 -14.81 -10.96
C ILE A 60 6.11 -16.33 -10.80
N ASP A 61 7.01 -16.87 -9.99
CA ASP A 61 7.16 -18.31 -9.77
C ASP A 61 5.92 -18.95 -9.12
N ASN A 62 5.14 -18.15 -8.36
CA ASN A 62 3.93 -18.59 -7.67
C ASN A 62 2.62 -18.23 -8.39
N THR A 63 2.69 -17.76 -9.64
CA THR A 63 1.52 -17.53 -10.49
C THR A 63 1.33 -18.65 -11.50
N LEU A 64 0.07 -18.86 -11.94
CA LEU A 64 -0.24 -19.86 -12.93
C LEU A 64 0.54 -19.63 -14.22
N GLY A 65 1.32 -20.65 -14.63
CA GLY A 65 2.16 -20.60 -15.82
C GLY A 65 3.35 -19.67 -15.71
N HIS A 66 3.74 -19.28 -14.49
CA HIS A 66 4.91 -18.40 -14.21
C HIS A 66 4.92 -17.10 -15.03
N ARG A 67 3.74 -16.55 -15.30
CA ARG A 67 3.58 -15.38 -16.17
C ARG A 67 3.53 -14.04 -15.46
N GLY A 68 3.49 -14.05 -14.12
CA GLY A 68 3.22 -12.88 -13.29
C GLY A 68 1.72 -12.61 -13.10
N VAL A 69 1.41 -11.56 -12.37
CA VAL A 69 0.03 -11.20 -11.99
C VAL A 69 -0.65 -10.32 -13.04
N ASP A 70 -1.98 -10.36 -13.11
CA ASP A 70 -2.76 -9.56 -14.07
C ASP A 70 -2.71 -8.05 -13.78
N ALA A 71 -2.62 -7.69 -12.51
CA ALA A 71 -2.54 -6.30 -12.08
C ALA A 71 -1.64 -6.16 -10.85
N VAL A 72 -0.96 -5.03 -10.76
CA VAL A 72 -0.17 -4.63 -9.60
C VAL A 72 -0.62 -3.27 -9.09
N ILE A 73 -0.50 -3.06 -7.78
CA ILE A 73 -0.77 -1.78 -7.12
C ILE A 73 0.50 -1.36 -6.37
N ASP A 74 0.99 -0.16 -6.67
CA ASP A 74 2.04 0.50 -5.89
C ASP A 74 1.40 1.42 -4.85
N ALA A 75 1.26 0.92 -3.62
CA ALA A 75 0.70 1.64 -2.47
C ALA A 75 1.78 2.13 -1.49
N VAL A 76 3.06 2.15 -1.90
CA VAL A 76 4.17 2.55 -1.04
C VAL A 76 4.20 4.06 -0.85
N GLY A 77 4.02 4.84 -1.92
CA GLY A 77 4.10 6.29 -1.87
C GLY A 77 5.50 6.81 -1.56
N PHE A 78 5.61 8.12 -1.51
CA PHE A 78 6.82 8.83 -1.14
C PHE A 78 6.89 8.95 0.39
N GLU A 79 7.71 8.14 1.06
CA GLU A 79 8.08 8.40 2.44
C GLU A 79 9.02 9.61 2.48
N ALA A 80 8.49 10.79 2.77
CA ALA A 80 9.27 11.97 3.04
C ALA A 80 10.05 11.77 4.34
N LYS A 81 11.25 11.22 4.27
CA LYS A 81 12.21 11.26 5.37
C LYS A 81 12.96 12.59 5.31
N GLY A 82 12.73 13.45 6.29
CA GLY A 82 13.65 14.51 6.59
C GLY A 82 13.08 15.94 6.59
N SER A 83 13.55 16.72 7.54
CA SER A 83 13.40 18.17 7.65
C SER A 83 13.97 18.87 6.40
N LEU A 84 13.52 20.08 6.12
CA LEU A 84 13.93 20.92 4.98
C LEU A 84 15.44 21.07 4.76
N THR A 85 16.27 20.78 5.78
CA THR A 85 17.74 20.82 5.71
C THR A 85 18.36 19.53 5.13
N GLU A 86 17.65 18.41 5.11
CA GLU A 86 18.12 17.16 4.51
C GLU A 86 17.78 17.05 3.01
N THR A 87 16.95 17.94 2.48
CA THR A 87 16.51 17.95 1.09
C THR A 87 17.68 18.07 0.09
N VAL A 88 18.79 18.67 0.47
CA VAL A 88 19.98 18.82 -0.41
C VAL A 88 20.83 17.54 -0.43
N LEU A 89 20.86 16.78 0.69
CA LEU A 89 21.55 15.49 0.78
C LEU A 89 20.71 14.30 0.32
N SER A 90 19.38 14.47 0.29
CA SER A 90 18.42 13.43 -0.10
C SER A 90 18.31 13.25 -1.61
N THR A 91 18.82 14.17 -2.43
CA THR A 91 18.85 14.01 -3.89
C THR A 91 19.60 12.73 -4.30
N LEU A 92 20.53 12.24 -3.48
CA LEU A 92 21.24 10.96 -3.67
C LEU A 92 20.56 9.76 -2.95
N LYS A 93 19.62 10.01 -2.03
CA LYS A 93 18.90 8.96 -1.28
C LYS A 93 17.42 8.81 -1.69
N ILE A 94 16.91 9.68 -2.54
CA ILE A 94 15.55 9.60 -3.12
C ILE A 94 15.36 8.33 -3.97
N GLU A 95 16.44 7.70 -4.41
CA GLU A 95 16.38 6.38 -5.07
C GLU A 95 15.96 5.22 -4.13
N GLY A 96 15.78 5.48 -2.84
CA GLY A 96 15.77 4.40 -1.86
C GLY A 96 14.60 3.44 -1.96
N SER A 97 13.37 3.84 -1.75
CA SER A 97 12.26 2.88 -1.58
C SER A 97 11.20 2.93 -2.67
N SER A 98 10.73 4.10 -3.06
CA SER A 98 9.60 4.21 -4.00
C SER A 98 9.95 3.79 -5.43
N GLY A 99 11.10 4.18 -5.96
CA GLY A 99 11.56 3.71 -7.26
C GLY A 99 11.77 2.20 -7.31
N LYS A 100 12.19 1.58 -6.21
CA LYS A 100 12.34 0.11 -6.10
C LYS A 100 10.99 -0.59 -6.14
N ALA A 101 9.98 -0.09 -5.42
CA ALA A 101 8.64 -0.67 -5.43
C ALA A 101 8.02 -0.64 -6.83
N LEU A 102 8.10 0.49 -7.53
CA LEU A 102 7.58 0.61 -8.89
C LEU A 102 8.32 -0.31 -9.88
N ARG A 103 9.64 -0.48 -9.75
CA ARG A 103 10.42 -1.44 -10.56
C ARG A 103 9.94 -2.87 -10.31
N GLN A 104 9.73 -3.25 -9.06
CA GLN A 104 9.19 -4.56 -8.69
C GLN A 104 7.76 -4.76 -9.23
N CYS A 105 6.92 -3.73 -9.23
CA CYS A 105 5.60 -3.76 -9.86
C CYS A 105 5.69 -4.08 -11.36
N ILE A 106 6.58 -3.37 -12.09
CA ILE A 106 6.79 -3.59 -13.53
C ILE A 106 7.33 -5.00 -13.79
N ALA A 107 8.21 -5.50 -12.93
CA ALA A 107 8.75 -6.86 -13.05
C ALA A 107 7.68 -7.93 -12.80
N ALA A 108 6.89 -7.82 -11.73
CA ALA A 108 5.92 -8.82 -11.29
C ALA A 108 4.68 -8.94 -12.19
N VAL A 109 4.30 -7.87 -12.89
CA VAL A 109 3.10 -7.85 -13.73
C VAL A 109 3.36 -8.59 -15.05
N ARG A 110 2.35 -9.35 -15.50
CA ARG A 110 2.42 -10.05 -16.80
C ARG A 110 2.38 -9.09 -18.00
N ARG A 111 2.72 -9.58 -19.17
CA ARG A 111 2.51 -8.86 -20.43
C ARG A 111 1.03 -8.48 -20.60
N GLY A 112 0.78 -7.27 -21.07
CA GLY A 112 -0.57 -6.69 -21.20
C GLY A 112 -1.26 -6.41 -19.87
N GLY A 113 -0.54 -6.45 -18.75
CA GLY A 113 -1.11 -6.22 -17.43
C GLY A 113 -1.25 -4.74 -17.07
N ILE A 114 -1.78 -4.50 -15.86
CA ILE A 114 -2.11 -3.16 -15.38
C ILE A 114 -1.22 -2.82 -14.17
N VAL A 115 -0.64 -1.64 -14.20
CA VAL A 115 0.10 -1.04 -13.07
C VAL A 115 -0.72 0.14 -12.55
N SER A 116 -1.27 0.02 -11.34
CA SER A 116 -1.97 1.10 -10.66
C SER A 116 -1.07 1.73 -9.61
N VAL A 117 -0.97 3.06 -9.62
CA VAL A 117 -0.08 3.81 -8.73
C VAL A 117 -0.88 4.86 -7.94
N PRO A 118 -1.58 4.46 -6.87
CA PRO A 118 -2.16 5.40 -5.91
C PRO A 118 -1.11 6.05 -5.01
N GLY A 119 0.10 5.49 -4.95
CA GLY A 119 1.22 6.07 -4.23
C GLY A 119 1.59 7.45 -4.77
N VAL A 120 1.94 8.37 -3.87
CA VAL A 120 2.31 9.74 -4.27
C VAL A 120 3.77 9.78 -4.68
N TYR A 121 4.03 10.27 -5.88
CA TYR A 121 5.36 10.52 -6.40
C TYR A 121 5.53 12.01 -6.68
N ALA A 122 6.67 12.56 -6.28
CA ALA A 122 7.04 13.94 -6.57
C ALA A 122 8.43 13.98 -7.24
N GLY A 123 8.58 14.83 -8.25
CA GLY A 123 9.84 15.02 -8.96
C GLY A 123 10.18 13.93 -9.97
N PHE A 124 11.46 13.60 -10.10
CA PHE A 124 11.96 12.61 -11.07
C PHE A 124 12.08 11.24 -10.43
N ILE A 125 11.69 10.20 -11.17
CA ILE A 125 11.94 8.82 -10.82
C ILE A 125 13.13 8.32 -11.63
N HIS A 126 14.27 8.17 -10.98
CA HIS A 126 15.44 7.58 -11.62
C HIS A 126 15.28 6.08 -11.82
N GLY A 127 15.78 5.55 -12.93
CA GLY A 127 15.73 4.12 -13.21
C GLY A 127 14.32 3.58 -13.47
N PHE A 128 13.38 4.40 -13.97
CA PHE A 128 12.09 3.92 -14.43
C PHE A 128 12.28 2.96 -15.60
N MET A 129 11.78 1.74 -15.45
CA MET A 129 11.96 0.64 -16.43
C MET A 129 11.00 0.81 -17.62
N PHE A 130 11.14 1.92 -18.35
CA PHE A 130 10.23 2.24 -19.47
C PHE A 130 10.34 1.22 -20.61
N GLY A 131 11.55 0.73 -20.88
CA GLY A 131 11.77 -0.30 -21.90
C GLY A 131 11.01 -1.60 -21.61
N ASP A 132 11.07 -2.07 -20.38
CA ASP A 132 10.33 -3.28 -19.94
C ASP A 132 8.82 -3.06 -19.95
N ALA A 133 8.38 -1.87 -19.51
CA ALA A 133 6.97 -1.50 -19.54
C ALA A 133 6.43 -1.45 -20.98
N PHE A 134 7.23 -0.92 -21.91
CA PHE A 134 6.91 -0.88 -23.35
C PHE A 134 6.88 -2.28 -23.94
N ASP A 135 7.93 -3.09 -23.71
CA ASP A 135 7.99 -4.47 -24.21
C ASP A 135 6.83 -5.33 -23.72
N LYS A 136 6.47 -5.18 -22.44
CA LYS A 136 5.31 -5.88 -21.86
C LYS A 136 3.96 -5.33 -22.32
N GLY A 137 3.91 -4.15 -22.96
CA GLY A 137 2.65 -3.50 -23.36
C GLY A 137 1.78 -3.13 -22.16
N LEU A 138 2.36 -2.56 -21.10
CA LEU A 138 1.67 -2.29 -19.85
C LEU A 138 0.72 -1.09 -19.93
N THR A 139 -0.38 -1.17 -19.18
CA THR A 139 -1.27 -0.04 -18.94
C THR A 139 -0.97 0.56 -17.56
N PHE A 140 -0.67 1.86 -17.51
CA PHE A 140 -0.49 2.60 -16.26
C PHE A 140 -1.74 3.40 -15.91
N ARG A 141 -2.16 3.31 -14.63
CA ARG A 141 -3.20 4.14 -14.03
C ARG A 141 -2.61 4.82 -12.80
N MET A 142 -2.42 6.13 -12.88
CA MET A 142 -1.76 6.90 -11.84
C MET A 142 -2.36 8.29 -11.72
N GLY A 143 -2.16 8.92 -10.57
CA GLY A 143 -2.59 10.28 -10.30
C GLY A 143 -3.18 10.44 -8.91
N GLN A 144 -3.57 11.67 -8.59
CA GLN A 144 -4.29 11.95 -7.35
C GLN A 144 -5.65 11.25 -7.38
N THR A 145 -5.99 10.58 -6.28
CA THR A 145 -7.21 9.78 -6.19
C THR A 145 -8.47 10.65 -6.36
N HIS A 146 -9.31 10.30 -7.32
CA HIS A 146 -10.60 10.95 -7.58
C HIS A 146 -11.64 10.55 -6.52
N VAL A 147 -11.44 10.97 -5.26
CA VAL A 147 -12.26 10.56 -4.10
C VAL A 147 -13.75 10.79 -4.35
N HIS A 148 -14.13 11.97 -4.84
CA HIS A 148 -15.53 12.33 -5.05
C HIS A 148 -16.23 11.42 -6.08
N ALA A 149 -15.49 10.88 -7.04
CA ALA A 149 -16.07 9.99 -8.05
C ALA A 149 -16.43 8.62 -7.49
N TRP A 150 -15.68 8.14 -6.49
CA TRP A 150 -15.84 6.79 -5.94
C TRP A 150 -16.55 6.74 -4.60
N LEU A 151 -16.63 7.87 -3.89
CA LEU A 151 -17.18 7.91 -2.53
C LEU A 151 -18.61 7.41 -2.43
N PRO A 152 -19.56 7.75 -3.35
CA PRO A 152 -20.92 7.22 -3.28
C PRO A 152 -20.98 5.69 -3.34
N ASP A 153 -20.23 5.08 -4.25
CA ASP A 153 -20.20 3.64 -4.43
C ASP A 153 -19.58 2.93 -3.21
N LEU A 154 -18.49 3.50 -2.67
CA LEU A 154 -17.83 2.97 -1.48
C LEU A 154 -18.75 3.05 -0.25
N LEU A 155 -19.48 4.15 -0.07
CA LEU A 155 -20.44 4.28 1.02
C LEU A 155 -21.58 3.25 0.89
N ALA A 156 -22.09 3.03 -0.32
CA ALA A 156 -23.10 2.01 -0.53
C ALA A 156 -22.59 0.60 -0.19
N LEU A 157 -21.32 0.27 -0.47
CA LEU A 157 -20.71 -1.00 -0.09
C LEU A 157 -20.57 -1.12 1.44
N ILE A 158 -20.22 -0.04 2.12
CA ILE A 158 -20.13 0.00 3.59
C ILE A 158 -21.52 -0.18 4.21
N GLU A 159 -22.54 0.53 3.73
CA GLU A 159 -23.92 0.41 4.22
C GLU A 159 -24.49 -1.01 4.03
N GLN A 160 -24.06 -1.72 2.99
CA GLN A 160 -24.41 -3.12 2.74
C GLN A 160 -23.57 -4.12 3.57
N GLY A 161 -22.59 -3.66 4.35
CA GLY A 161 -21.68 -4.51 5.10
C GLY A 161 -20.70 -5.33 4.23
N LEU A 162 -20.54 -4.97 2.96
CA LEU A 162 -19.65 -5.64 2.03
C LEU A 162 -18.21 -5.11 2.13
N LEU A 163 -18.03 -3.89 2.62
CA LEU A 163 -16.73 -3.26 2.87
C LEU A 163 -16.71 -2.72 4.30
N THR A 164 -15.69 -3.07 5.06
CA THR A 164 -15.53 -2.75 6.49
C THR A 164 -14.21 -2.01 6.73
N PRO A 165 -14.06 -0.74 6.30
CA PRO A 165 -12.79 -0.02 6.38
C PRO A 165 -12.33 0.24 7.81
N GLU A 166 -13.22 0.21 8.80
CA GLU A 166 -12.91 0.35 10.23
C GLU A 166 -12.01 -0.76 10.77
N GLU A 167 -11.93 -1.91 10.12
CA GLU A 167 -11.10 -3.05 10.56
C GLU A 167 -9.61 -2.73 10.61
N ILE A 168 -9.14 -1.78 9.80
CA ILE A 168 -7.73 -1.36 9.83
C ILE A 168 -7.45 -0.38 10.97
N VAL A 169 -8.48 0.20 11.60
CA VAL A 169 -8.32 1.15 12.70
C VAL A 169 -7.86 0.43 13.95
N THR A 170 -6.73 0.84 14.48
CA THR A 170 -6.15 0.27 15.70
C THR A 170 -6.23 1.20 16.90
N HIS A 171 -6.31 2.49 16.64
CA HIS A 171 -6.26 3.51 17.70
C HIS A 171 -7.33 4.58 17.47
N HIS A 172 -8.12 4.84 18.52
CA HIS A 172 -8.95 6.02 18.65
C HIS A 172 -8.33 6.89 19.73
N MET A 173 -7.99 8.13 19.39
CA MET A 173 -7.25 9.02 20.26
C MET A 173 -7.91 10.39 20.34
N PRO A 174 -7.81 11.11 21.48
CA PRO A 174 -8.21 12.51 21.54
C PRO A 174 -7.46 13.34 20.50
N LEU A 175 -8.10 14.40 19.98
CA LEU A 175 -7.46 15.30 19.03
C LEU A 175 -6.16 15.93 19.62
N GLU A 176 -6.15 16.16 20.93
CA GLU A 176 -5.03 16.71 21.70
C GLU A 176 -3.80 15.78 21.68
N GLU A 177 -3.99 14.47 21.46
CA GLU A 177 -2.92 13.48 21.33
C GLU A 177 -2.47 13.26 19.88
N ALA A 178 -2.83 14.12 18.93
CA ALA A 178 -2.47 13.97 17.53
C ALA A 178 -0.97 13.77 17.32
N ALA A 179 -0.10 14.50 18.04
CA ALA A 179 1.34 14.35 17.93
C ALA A 179 1.80 12.92 18.26
N ARG A 180 1.23 12.30 19.32
CA ARG A 180 1.49 10.89 19.66
C ARG A 180 0.96 9.96 18.56
N GLY A 181 -0.25 10.21 18.04
CA GLY A 181 -0.84 9.43 16.96
C GLY A 181 0.04 9.39 15.72
N TYR A 182 0.59 10.54 15.30
CA TYR A 182 1.56 10.60 14.21
C TYR A 182 2.84 9.83 14.53
N GLN A 183 3.37 9.99 15.76
CA GLN A 183 4.61 9.33 16.17
C GLN A 183 4.49 7.80 16.11
N ILE A 184 3.46 7.21 16.73
CA ILE A 184 3.28 5.75 16.74
C ILE A 184 3.04 5.19 15.35
N PHE A 185 2.35 5.93 14.49
CA PHE A 185 2.14 5.54 13.11
C PHE A 185 3.44 5.57 12.29
N GLU A 186 4.21 6.66 12.39
CA GLU A 186 5.47 6.83 11.67
C GLU A 186 6.52 5.80 12.13
N LYS A 187 6.66 5.63 13.45
CA LYS A 187 7.62 4.68 14.03
C LYS A 187 7.16 3.23 13.99
N ARG A 188 5.90 2.98 13.57
CA ARG A 188 5.31 1.64 13.50
C ARG A 188 5.24 0.96 14.87
N GLU A 189 5.06 1.75 15.91
CA GLU A 189 4.91 1.31 17.29
C GLU A 189 3.48 0.79 17.55
N GLU A 190 3.28 0.02 18.62
CA GLU A 190 1.97 -0.45 19.11
C GLU A 190 1.16 -1.20 18.03
N ALA A 191 1.81 -1.85 17.05
CA ALA A 191 1.17 -2.47 15.89
C ALA A 191 0.17 -1.55 15.16
N CYS A 192 0.45 -0.25 15.14
CA CYS A 192 -0.43 0.79 14.61
C CYS A 192 -0.62 0.65 13.09
N ARG A 193 -1.87 0.40 12.67
CA ARG A 193 -2.27 0.40 11.26
C ARG A 193 -2.94 1.70 10.85
N LYS A 194 -3.85 2.21 11.69
CA LYS A 194 -4.56 3.47 11.45
C LYS A 194 -4.98 4.11 12.77
N VAL A 195 -4.78 5.41 12.88
CA VAL A 195 -5.26 6.25 13.98
C VAL A 195 -6.47 7.06 13.50
N ILE A 196 -7.51 7.13 14.35
CA ILE A 196 -8.60 8.11 14.24
C ILE A 196 -8.47 9.07 15.41
N LEU A 197 -8.46 10.37 15.09
CA LEU A 197 -8.49 11.44 16.09
C LEU A 197 -9.93 11.86 16.32
N VAL A 198 -10.37 11.81 17.57
CA VAL A 198 -11.76 12.08 17.97
C VAL A 198 -11.82 13.40 18.75
N PRO A 199 -12.37 14.48 18.19
CA PRO A 199 -12.55 15.74 18.90
C PRO A 199 -13.45 15.56 20.14
N GLY A 200 -13.04 16.12 21.29
CA GLY A 200 -13.79 16.04 22.54
C GLY A 200 -13.69 14.71 23.29
N MET A 201 -12.95 13.74 22.78
CA MET A 201 -12.63 12.52 23.52
C MET A 201 -11.73 12.86 24.71
N GLN A 202 -12.05 12.30 25.88
CA GLN A 202 -11.22 12.51 27.07
C GLN A 202 -9.98 11.59 27.02
N PRO A 203 -8.78 12.09 27.40
CA PRO A 203 -7.60 11.25 27.51
C PRO A 203 -7.83 10.05 28.45
N GLY A 204 -7.36 8.86 28.02
CA GLY A 204 -7.47 7.64 28.84
C GLY A 204 -8.80 6.87 28.71
N LYS A 205 -9.75 7.32 27.91
CA LYS A 205 -10.93 6.52 27.52
C LYS A 205 -10.73 5.95 26.13
N ALA A 206 -10.19 4.72 26.03
CA ALA A 206 -10.30 3.94 24.82
C ALA A 206 -11.78 3.62 24.61
N THR A 207 -12.38 4.13 23.55
CA THR A 207 -13.69 3.64 23.10
C THR A 207 -13.43 2.46 22.18
N LEU A 208 -13.94 1.29 22.57
CA LEU A 208 -13.99 0.09 21.74
C LEU A 208 -14.95 0.30 20.57
#